data_61dae0658dc42b3c4e7ffa84f3216394
#
_entry.id   61dae0658dc42b3c4e7ffa84f3216394
#
_cell.length_a   1.000
_cell.length_b   1.000
_cell.length_c   1.000
_cell.angle_alpha   90.00
_cell.angle_beta   90.00
_cell.angle_gamma   90.00
#
_symmetry.space_group_name_H-M   'P 1'
#
loop_
_entity.id
_entity.type
_entity.pdbx_description
1 polymer ?
#
loop_
_entity_poly.entity_id
_entity_poly.type
_entity_poly.pdbx_seq_one_letter_code
_entity_poly.pdbx_strand_id
1 'polypeptide(L)'
;MEMMTGRTLFRNHKEYDQKEVEICGWVKSNRGSKKFGFLVINDGTFFEPIQVVYDQEMDNFDVISKLNVGTAVIVNGTVIVTPDAKQPFEIHAKSVEVEGECPSDYPLQKKRHTLEYLRSISHLRPRTNTFQAVFRVRSQIAYAIHKFFQERDFVYVHTPLITGQDCEGAGEMFQVTTMDLNKIAEEGKVDYEQDFFKKPVSLTVSGQLAGETFAQAFRNIYTFGPTFRAEDSNTTRHAAEFWMIEPEIAFADLEDDMILAEQMIKYIINYVMEHAQEELQFFNKFVDKGLLERLNHVVSSDFGRVTYTEAVKLLEKHNDEFEYKVSWGIDLQTEHERYLTEKIFKRPVFVTDYPKEIKAFYMKMNEDNKTVAAMDLLVPGIGEIIGGSQREDDLVKLEERIAELGMKPEDYDFYLDLRKYGSTRHAGFGLGFERMVMYATGIANIRDVIPYPRTVGKCQY
;
A
#
# COMPACT_ATOMS: atom_id res chain seq x y z
N MET A 1 25.20 27.78 9.74
CA MET A 1 25.67 26.70 8.83
C MET A 1 24.41 25.99 8.31
N GLU A 2 24.34 25.57 7.06
CA GLU A 2 23.18 24.81 6.58
C GLU A 2 23.21 23.42 7.22
N MET A 3 22.08 22.98 7.79
CA MET A 3 21.96 21.71 8.48
C MET A 3 22.08 20.55 7.49
N MET A 4 23.06 19.67 7.69
CA MET A 4 23.37 18.54 6.82
C MET A 4 22.42 17.37 7.09
N THR A 5 21.96 16.69 6.03
CA THR A 5 21.11 15.50 6.19
C THR A 5 21.93 14.21 6.22
N GLY A 6 21.45 13.21 6.98
CA GLY A 6 22.03 11.88 6.99
C GLY A 6 22.14 11.28 5.59
N ARG A 7 21.09 11.45 4.76
CA ARG A 7 21.08 11.00 3.36
C ARG A 7 22.23 11.57 2.55
N THR A 8 22.48 12.87 2.67
CA THR A 8 23.58 13.53 1.95
C THR A 8 24.92 12.98 2.40
N LEU A 9 25.11 12.81 3.72
CA LEU A 9 26.35 12.26 4.25
C LEU A 9 26.58 10.82 3.79
N PHE A 10 25.60 9.93 3.91
CA PHE A 10 25.76 8.53 3.48
C PHE A 10 26.07 8.40 1.99
N ARG A 11 25.50 9.23 1.15
CA ARG A 11 25.75 9.23 -0.30
C ARG A 11 27.09 9.82 -0.69
N ASN A 12 27.58 10.84 0.01
CA ASN A 12 28.71 11.67 -0.40
C ASN A 12 29.80 11.78 0.71
N HIS A 13 29.85 10.85 1.68
CA HIS A 13 30.72 10.94 2.87
C HIS A 13 32.19 11.25 2.54
N LYS A 14 32.72 10.75 1.41
CA LYS A 14 34.12 10.99 1.00
C LYS A 14 34.37 12.47 0.68
N GLU A 15 33.36 13.20 0.20
CA GLU A 15 33.47 14.63 -0.11
C GLU A 15 33.48 15.50 1.16
N TYR A 16 32.97 14.93 2.26
CA TYR A 16 32.87 15.61 3.55
C TYR A 16 33.95 15.22 4.54
N ASP A 17 34.87 14.34 4.16
CA ASP A 17 35.98 13.93 5.04
C ASP A 17 36.76 15.16 5.56
N GLN A 18 37.01 15.20 6.87
CA GLN A 18 37.65 16.31 7.60
C GLN A 18 36.87 17.65 7.55
N LYS A 19 35.63 17.67 7.04
CA LYS A 19 34.82 18.90 7.03
C LYS A 19 33.92 18.97 8.26
N GLU A 20 33.71 20.20 8.70
CA GLU A 20 32.74 20.50 9.76
C GLU A 20 31.33 20.48 9.22
N VAL A 21 30.44 19.84 9.96
CA VAL A 21 29.01 19.74 9.63
C VAL A 21 28.18 19.98 10.89
N GLU A 22 26.96 20.50 10.67
CA GLU A 22 25.89 20.50 11.66
C GLU A 22 24.83 19.51 11.24
N ILE A 23 24.51 18.57 12.13
CA ILE A 23 23.46 17.55 11.93
C ILE A 23 22.49 17.57 13.10
N CYS A 24 21.27 17.13 12.87
CA CYS A 24 20.29 16.91 13.93
C CYS A 24 19.78 15.47 13.91
N GLY A 25 19.10 15.07 14.96
CA GLY A 25 18.42 13.76 14.98
C GLY A 25 18.00 13.31 16.37
N TRP A 26 17.39 12.15 16.38
CA TRP A 26 16.96 11.51 17.62
C TRP A 26 17.91 10.39 18.02
N VAL A 27 18.26 10.36 19.30
CA VAL A 27 19.13 9.34 19.90
C VAL A 27 18.49 7.97 19.74
N LYS A 28 19.20 7.05 19.10
CA LYS A 28 18.87 5.63 18.97
C LYS A 28 19.59 4.76 19.99
N SER A 29 20.82 5.13 20.34
CA SER A 29 21.56 4.53 21.42
C SER A 29 22.67 5.46 21.91
N ASN A 30 22.99 5.35 23.17
CA ASN A 30 24.12 6.01 23.81
C ASN A 30 24.96 4.97 24.55
N ARG A 31 26.26 4.96 24.32
CA ARG A 31 27.23 4.06 24.98
C ARG A 31 28.46 4.86 25.29
N GLY A 32 28.73 5.03 26.58
CA GLY A 32 29.85 5.82 27.04
C GLY A 32 30.78 5.06 27.96
N SER A 33 32.01 5.52 28.03
CA SER A 33 33.00 5.22 29.08
C SER A 33 33.24 6.50 29.89
N LYS A 34 34.21 6.45 30.84
CA LYS A 34 34.59 7.64 31.62
C LYS A 34 35.29 8.73 30.80
N LYS A 35 35.79 8.42 29.60
CA LYS A 35 36.62 9.32 28.81
C LYS A 35 36.00 9.71 27.47
N PHE A 36 35.21 8.84 26.88
CA PHE A 36 34.54 9.08 25.60
C PHE A 36 33.30 8.22 25.45
N GLY A 37 32.42 8.55 24.48
CA GLY A 37 31.23 7.77 24.18
C GLY A 37 30.82 7.83 22.71
N PHE A 38 29.85 6.98 22.37
CA PHE A 38 29.26 6.87 21.08
C PHE A 38 27.77 7.15 21.19
N LEU A 39 27.34 8.23 20.60
CA LEU A 39 25.95 8.59 20.43
C LEU A 39 25.51 8.19 19.01
N VAL A 40 24.51 7.36 18.89
CA VAL A 40 23.96 6.96 17.60
C VAL A 40 22.66 7.73 17.40
N ILE A 41 22.59 8.53 16.34
CA ILE A 41 21.43 9.37 16.02
C ILE A 41 20.86 9.02 14.64
N ASN A 42 19.59 9.31 14.42
CA ASN A 42 18.94 9.22 13.13
C ASN A 42 18.09 10.46 12.90
N ASP A 43 18.32 11.15 11.80
CA ASP A 43 17.61 12.36 11.40
C ASP A 43 16.33 12.11 10.62
N GLY A 44 16.00 10.84 10.35
CA GLY A 44 14.84 10.47 9.57
C GLY A 44 15.03 10.57 8.06
N THR A 45 16.11 11.12 7.52
CA THR A 45 16.31 11.27 6.05
C THR A 45 16.91 10.03 5.39
N PHE A 46 17.57 9.17 6.15
CA PHE A 46 18.17 7.92 5.69
C PHE A 46 17.87 6.78 6.66
N PHE A 47 17.92 5.53 6.18
CA PHE A 47 17.60 4.37 7.01
C PHE A 47 18.70 4.10 8.05
N GLU A 48 19.97 4.11 7.62
CA GLU A 48 21.08 3.88 8.51
C GLU A 48 21.31 5.07 9.45
N PRO A 49 21.57 4.82 10.74
CA PRO A 49 21.86 5.87 11.71
C PRO A 49 23.32 6.34 11.64
N ILE A 50 23.56 7.57 12.08
CA ILE A 50 24.87 8.20 12.14
C ILE A 50 25.50 7.94 13.51
N GLN A 51 26.77 7.53 13.55
CA GLN A 51 27.58 7.44 14.78
C GLN A 51 28.28 8.75 15.04
N VAL A 52 28.08 9.27 16.25
CA VAL A 52 28.74 10.48 16.76
C VAL A 52 29.66 10.07 17.92
N VAL A 53 30.91 10.47 17.84
CA VAL A 53 31.92 10.28 18.93
C VAL A 53 31.98 11.55 19.73
N TYR A 54 31.86 11.44 21.06
CA TYR A 54 32.00 12.54 21.99
C TYR A 54 33.01 12.17 23.12
N ASP A 55 33.70 13.15 23.68
CA ASP A 55 34.72 12.93 24.67
C ASP A 55 34.59 13.82 25.91
N GLN A 56 35.48 13.55 26.93
CA GLN A 56 35.43 14.20 28.22
C GLN A 56 35.88 15.69 28.18
N GLU A 57 36.41 16.17 27.06
CA GLU A 57 36.83 17.57 26.91
C GLU A 57 35.63 18.51 26.65
N MET A 58 34.45 17.91 26.35
CA MET A 58 33.22 18.67 26.12
C MET A 58 32.62 19.14 27.45
N ASP A 59 32.28 20.43 27.56
CA ASP A 59 31.74 21.05 28.79
C ASP A 59 30.51 20.33 29.36
N ASN A 60 29.68 19.72 28.49
CA ASN A 60 28.44 19.03 28.84
C ASN A 60 28.55 17.50 28.74
N PHE A 61 29.75 16.93 28.81
CA PHE A 61 29.99 15.48 28.72
C PHE A 61 29.10 14.67 29.68
N ASP A 62 28.97 15.12 30.93
CA ASP A 62 28.15 14.45 31.93
C ASP A 62 26.66 14.41 31.58
N VAL A 63 26.18 15.40 30.88
CA VAL A 63 24.78 15.45 30.35
C VAL A 63 24.67 14.50 29.18
N ILE A 64 25.56 14.62 28.20
CA ILE A 64 25.54 13.79 26.98
C ILE A 64 25.62 12.32 27.30
N SER A 65 26.48 11.94 28.23
CA SER A 65 26.71 10.53 28.65
C SER A 65 25.46 9.87 29.24
N LYS A 66 24.45 10.65 29.68
CA LYS A 66 23.21 10.18 30.30
C LYS A 66 21.97 10.35 29.42
N LEU A 67 22.12 10.83 28.17
CA LEU A 67 20.98 11.03 27.28
C LEU A 67 20.22 9.72 26.99
N ASN A 68 18.91 9.79 27.16
CA ASN A 68 18.02 8.68 26.86
C ASN A 68 17.77 8.51 25.36
N VAL A 69 17.39 7.31 24.97
CA VAL A 69 16.85 7.03 23.62
C VAL A 69 15.61 7.91 23.38
N GLY A 70 15.54 8.48 22.19
CA GLY A 70 14.45 9.39 21.80
C GLY A 70 14.74 10.87 22.06
N THR A 71 15.79 11.24 22.77
CA THR A 71 16.24 12.63 22.94
C THR A 71 16.57 13.24 21.58
N ALA A 72 16.09 14.45 21.31
CA ALA A 72 16.43 15.22 20.12
C ALA A 72 17.70 16.04 20.38
N VAL A 73 18.67 15.98 19.46
CA VAL A 73 19.95 16.65 19.58
C VAL A 73 20.37 17.34 18.29
N ILE A 74 21.14 18.43 18.44
CA ILE A 74 21.89 19.09 17.36
C ILE A 74 23.38 18.85 17.64
N VAL A 75 24.12 18.39 16.65
CA VAL A 75 25.54 18.05 16.76
C VAL A 75 26.34 18.86 15.76
N ASN A 76 27.31 19.61 16.23
CA ASN A 76 28.35 20.19 15.41
C ASN A 76 29.63 19.35 15.57
N GLY A 77 30.23 18.97 14.46
CA GLY A 77 31.41 18.10 14.51
C GLY A 77 32.09 17.93 13.17
N THR A 78 33.17 17.17 13.17
CA THR A 78 33.98 16.88 11.98
C THR A 78 33.65 15.48 11.47
N VAL A 79 33.36 15.34 10.18
CA VAL A 79 33.18 14.05 9.52
C VAL A 79 34.52 13.35 9.39
N ILE A 80 34.59 12.10 9.82
CA ILE A 80 35.76 11.23 9.70
C ILE A 80 35.37 9.98 8.93
N VAL A 81 35.96 9.79 7.76
CA VAL A 81 35.74 8.58 6.94
C VAL A 81 36.43 7.40 7.59
N THR A 82 35.71 6.28 7.75
CA THR A 82 36.16 5.08 8.45
C THR A 82 36.05 3.84 7.55
N PRO A 83 36.93 3.69 6.53
CA PRO A 83 36.81 2.67 5.49
C PRO A 83 36.86 1.23 6.02
N ASP A 84 37.56 1.01 7.13
CA ASP A 84 37.73 -0.32 7.74
C ASP A 84 36.69 -0.61 8.86
N ALA A 85 35.80 0.33 9.16
CA ALA A 85 34.76 0.16 10.16
C ALA A 85 33.44 -0.35 9.54
N LYS A 86 32.50 -0.72 10.41
CA LYS A 86 31.16 -1.15 9.96
C LYS A 86 30.39 -0.01 9.27
N GLN A 87 30.49 1.21 9.79
CA GLN A 87 29.93 2.42 9.19
C GLN A 87 30.96 3.11 8.30
N PRO A 88 30.55 3.75 7.19
CA PRO A 88 31.50 4.36 6.25
C PRO A 88 32.13 5.65 6.78
N PHE A 89 31.55 6.27 7.78
CA PHE A 89 32.04 7.48 8.46
C PHE A 89 31.49 7.58 9.86
N GLU A 90 32.07 8.45 10.67
CA GLU A 90 31.54 8.89 11.95
C GLU A 90 31.71 10.42 12.09
N ILE A 91 31.05 11.03 13.05
CA ILE A 91 31.17 12.45 13.35
C ILE A 91 31.87 12.61 14.70
N HIS A 92 33.02 13.25 14.73
CA HIS A 92 33.69 13.66 15.96
C HIS A 92 33.07 14.98 16.42
N ALA A 93 32.27 14.91 17.48
CA ALA A 93 31.52 16.06 17.97
C ALA A 93 32.45 17.11 18.57
N LYS A 94 32.18 18.37 18.26
CA LYS A 94 32.71 19.57 18.92
C LYS A 94 31.72 20.10 19.94
N SER A 95 30.41 19.99 19.61
CA SER A 95 29.34 20.30 20.54
C SER A 95 28.13 19.41 20.29
N VAL A 96 27.39 19.12 21.34
CA VAL A 96 26.09 18.45 21.29
C VAL A 96 25.12 19.26 22.12
N GLU A 97 24.11 19.82 21.46
CA GLU A 97 23.01 20.55 22.08
C GLU A 97 21.80 19.65 22.24
N VAL A 98 21.15 19.71 23.40
CA VAL A 98 19.90 18.99 23.65
C VAL A 98 18.72 19.89 23.26
N GLU A 99 18.08 19.60 22.14
CA GLU A 99 16.91 20.32 21.66
C GLU A 99 15.64 19.90 22.40
N GLY A 100 15.48 18.59 22.68
CA GLY A 100 14.33 18.07 23.38
C GLY A 100 14.68 16.82 24.19
N GLU A 101 14.53 16.91 25.50
CA GLU A 101 14.79 15.77 26.41
C GLU A 101 13.75 14.66 26.23
N CYS A 102 14.18 13.43 26.43
CA CYS A 102 13.31 12.25 26.46
C CYS A 102 13.35 11.62 27.85
N PRO A 103 12.20 11.50 28.54
CA PRO A 103 12.14 10.94 29.87
C PRO A 103 12.39 9.41 29.86
N SER A 104 12.72 8.86 31.02
CA SER A 104 13.11 7.44 31.16
C SER A 104 11.94 6.45 30.95
N ASP A 105 10.70 6.91 31.03
CA ASP A 105 9.49 6.12 30.76
C ASP A 105 9.10 6.05 29.28
N TYR A 106 9.94 6.56 28.38
CA TYR A 106 9.74 6.46 26.94
C TYR A 106 9.46 5.00 26.52
N PRO A 107 8.32 4.72 25.85
CA PRO A 107 7.86 3.35 25.64
C PRO A 107 8.74 2.54 24.67
N LEU A 108 9.46 3.21 23.75
CA LEU A 108 10.33 2.55 22.77
C LEU A 108 11.77 2.40 23.30
N GLN A 109 11.91 1.67 24.40
CA GLN A 109 13.21 1.33 24.98
C GLN A 109 14.03 0.40 24.06
N LYS A 110 15.35 0.30 24.31
CA LYS A 110 16.28 -0.55 23.55
C LYS A 110 16.02 -2.05 23.78
N LYS A 111 14.86 -2.53 23.32
CA LYS A 111 14.44 -3.94 23.33
C LYS A 111 13.61 -4.24 22.07
N ARG A 112 13.44 -5.50 21.76
CA ARG A 112 12.54 -5.91 20.69
C ARG A 112 11.09 -5.69 21.14
N HIS A 113 10.32 -4.96 20.33
CA HIS A 113 8.87 -4.77 20.49
C HIS A 113 8.12 -5.65 19.48
N THR A 114 6.99 -6.21 19.90
CA THR A 114 6.09 -6.92 18.99
C THR A 114 5.33 -5.92 18.12
N LEU A 115 4.95 -6.32 16.90
CA LEU A 115 4.13 -5.47 16.02
C LEU A 115 2.77 -5.16 16.66
N GLU A 116 2.22 -6.10 17.41
CA GLU A 116 0.96 -5.89 18.14
C GLU A 116 1.06 -4.78 19.19
N TYR A 117 2.11 -4.79 20.00
CA TYR A 117 2.38 -3.69 20.94
C TYR A 117 2.57 -2.36 20.20
N LEU A 118 3.29 -2.35 19.09
CA LEU A 118 3.54 -1.13 18.33
C LEU A 118 2.26 -0.58 17.68
N ARG A 119 1.26 -1.41 17.42
CA ARG A 119 -0.08 -0.93 16.98
C ARG A 119 -0.80 -0.16 18.08
N SER A 120 -0.60 -0.50 19.36
CA SER A 120 -1.22 0.24 20.48
C SER A 120 -0.62 1.62 20.71
N ILE A 121 0.55 1.90 20.14
CA ILE A 121 1.26 3.19 20.16
C ILE A 121 1.57 3.68 18.76
N SER A 122 0.58 3.64 17.86
CA SER A 122 0.75 3.92 16.43
C SER A 122 1.43 5.27 16.14
N HIS A 123 1.23 6.29 16.99
CA HIS A 123 1.85 7.61 16.88
C HIS A 123 3.38 7.60 17.18
N LEU A 124 3.89 6.61 17.89
CA LEU A 124 5.34 6.48 18.20
C LEU A 124 6.03 5.41 17.35
N ARG A 125 5.28 4.42 16.82
CA ARG A 125 5.89 3.31 16.07
C ARG A 125 6.73 3.74 14.85
N PRO A 126 6.50 4.90 14.17
CA PRO A 126 7.38 5.37 13.09
C PRO A 126 8.83 5.61 13.54
N ARG A 127 9.07 5.76 14.84
CA ARG A 127 10.44 5.91 15.40
C ARG A 127 11.23 4.59 15.45
N THR A 128 10.59 3.44 15.19
CA THR A 128 11.28 2.14 15.13
C THR A 128 11.87 1.87 13.74
N ASN A 129 12.94 1.08 13.66
CA ASN A 129 13.56 0.75 12.36
C ASN A 129 12.59 0.05 11.42
N THR A 130 11.75 -0.87 11.93
CA THR A 130 10.76 -1.58 11.12
C THR A 130 9.80 -0.61 10.43
N PHE A 131 9.22 0.33 11.18
CA PHE A 131 8.26 1.27 10.60
C PHE A 131 8.90 2.42 9.82
N GLN A 132 10.13 2.80 10.15
CA GLN A 132 10.90 3.67 9.25
C GLN A 132 11.11 3.02 7.89
N ALA A 133 11.50 1.75 7.85
CA ALA A 133 11.65 1.01 6.60
C ALA A 133 10.31 0.87 5.86
N VAL A 134 9.23 0.45 6.54
CA VAL A 134 7.90 0.30 5.93
C VAL A 134 7.43 1.59 5.27
N PHE A 135 7.45 2.70 6.00
CA PHE A 135 6.89 3.95 5.47
C PHE A 135 7.79 4.62 4.44
N ARG A 136 9.09 4.34 4.43
CA ARG A 136 9.98 4.75 3.34
C ARG A 136 9.67 3.98 2.07
N VAL A 137 9.57 2.65 2.15
CA VAL A 137 9.18 1.80 1.00
C VAL A 137 7.79 2.18 0.51
N ARG A 138 6.81 2.39 1.41
CA ARG A 138 5.47 2.88 1.04
C ARG A 138 5.53 4.19 0.24
N SER A 139 6.34 5.15 0.69
CA SER A 139 6.53 6.42 -0.01
C SER A 139 7.16 6.24 -1.39
N GLN A 140 8.17 5.37 -1.54
CA GLN A 140 8.80 5.08 -2.83
C GLN A 140 7.84 4.38 -3.78
N ILE A 141 7.02 3.44 -3.30
CA ILE A 141 5.98 2.78 -4.12
C ILE A 141 4.96 3.79 -4.62
N ALA A 142 4.49 4.70 -3.77
CA ALA A 142 3.53 5.73 -4.18
C ALA A 142 4.09 6.63 -5.30
N TYR A 143 5.34 7.06 -5.15
CA TYR A 143 6.01 7.85 -6.17
C TYR A 143 6.23 7.04 -7.46
N ALA A 144 6.66 5.78 -7.36
CA ALA A 144 6.86 4.89 -8.50
C ALA A 144 5.57 4.71 -9.32
N ILE A 145 4.42 4.57 -8.65
CA ILE A 145 3.11 4.45 -9.29
C ILE A 145 2.78 5.73 -10.09
N HIS A 146 2.88 6.90 -9.46
CA HIS A 146 2.66 8.16 -10.17
C HIS A 146 3.61 8.33 -11.35
N LYS A 147 4.89 8.03 -11.15
CA LYS A 147 5.90 8.10 -12.20
C LYS A 147 5.60 7.17 -13.36
N PHE A 148 5.21 5.92 -13.09
CA PHE A 148 4.85 4.92 -14.10
C PHE A 148 3.74 5.41 -15.02
N PHE A 149 2.67 5.94 -14.45
CA PHE A 149 1.51 6.41 -15.22
C PHE A 149 1.80 7.75 -15.93
N GLN A 150 2.42 8.71 -15.25
CA GLN A 150 2.72 10.02 -15.84
C GLN A 150 3.70 9.93 -17.02
N GLU A 151 4.69 9.04 -16.98
CA GLU A 151 5.62 8.78 -18.09
C GLU A 151 4.97 8.07 -19.29
N ARG A 152 3.70 7.62 -19.14
CA ARG A 152 2.89 6.97 -20.17
C ARG A 152 1.68 7.79 -20.59
N ASP A 153 1.70 9.09 -20.30
CA ASP A 153 0.64 10.05 -20.66
C ASP A 153 -0.73 9.72 -20.06
N PHE A 154 -0.78 9.04 -18.91
CA PHE A 154 -2.01 8.87 -18.16
C PHE A 154 -2.36 10.13 -17.38
N VAL A 155 -3.64 10.49 -17.37
CA VAL A 155 -4.15 11.59 -16.57
C VAL A 155 -4.54 11.10 -15.18
N TYR A 156 -3.98 11.70 -14.13
CA TYR A 156 -4.41 11.45 -12.75
C TYR A 156 -5.76 12.13 -12.48
N VAL A 157 -6.74 11.37 -12.02
CA VAL A 157 -8.09 11.87 -11.75
C VAL A 157 -8.44 11.72 -10.28
N HIS A 158 -8.90 12.80 -9.66
CA HIS A 158 -9.51 12.79 -8.34
C HIS A 158 -11.01 12.48 -8.48
N THR A 159 -11.43 11.28 -8.10
CA THR A 159 -12.83 10.90 -8.04
C THR A 159 -13.43 11.18 -6.67
N PRO A 160 -14.76 11.43 -6.56
CA PRO A 160 -15.40 11.73 -5.29
C PRO A 160 -15.27 10.60 -4.27
N LEU A 161 -15.00 10.95 -3.02
CA LEU A 161 -14.99 10.00 -1.89
C LEU A 161 -16.39 9.80 -1.29
N ILE A 162 -17.26 10.83 -1.38
CA ILE A 162 -18.66 10.75 -0.96
C ILE A 162 -19.49 10.50 -2.22
N THR A 163 -20.23 9.42 -2.24
CA THR A 163 -21.00 8.98 -3.40
C THR A 163 -22.42 8.58 -3.03
N GLY A 164 -23.36 8.76 -3.95
CA GLY A 164 -24.71 8.24 -3.85
C GLY A 164 -24.90 6.86 -4.51
N GLN A 165 -23.80 6.23 -4.98
CA GLN A 165 -23.85 5.00 -5.77
C GLN A 165 -22.93 3.94 -5.16
N ASP A 166 -23.36 2.68 -5.32
CA ASP A 166 -22.52 1.52 -5.00
C ASP A 166 -21.86 1.01 -6.28
N CYS A 167 -20.53 1.16 -6.36
CA CYS A 167 -19.74 0.74 -7.53
C CYS A 167 -19.75 -0.79 -7.71
N GLU A 168 -19.80 -1.56 -6.63
CA GLU A 168 -19.73 -3.02 -6.69
C GLU A 168 -21.10 -3.68 -6.65
N GLY A 169 -22.16 -2.91 -6.33
CA GLY A 169 -23.55 -3.37 -6.32
C GLY A 169 -23.93 -4.27 -5.14
N ALA A 170 -23.04 -4.49 -4.19
CA ALA A 170 -23.25 -5.30 -2.98
C ALA A 170 -22.32 -4.89 -1.83
N GLY A 171 -21.69 -3.71 -1.92
CA GLY A 171 -20.70 -3.26 -0.96
C GLY A 171 -21.31 -2.86 0.37
N GLU A 172 -20.73 -3.30 1.48
CA GLU A 172 -21.01 -2.74 2.79
C GLU A 172 -20.34 -1.38 2.88
N MET A 173 -21.13 -0.31 2.74
CA MET A 173 -20.64 1.07 2.68
C MET A 173 -20.83 1.80 4.01
N PHE A 174 -19.84 2.61 4.40
CA PHE A 174 -20.02 3.56 5.49
C PHE A 174 -20.93 4.70 5.05
N GLN A 175 -22.06 4.87 5.74
CA GLN A 175 -22.96 5.98 5.50
C GLN A 175 -22.38 7.29 6.03
N VAL A 176 -22.52 8.37 5.25
CA VAL A 176 -22.13 9.73 5.61
C VAL A 176 -23.39 10.55 5.91
N THR A 177 -23.48 11.12 7.10
CA THR A 177 -24.62 11.96 7.51
C THR A 177 -24.17 13.05 8.47
N THR A 178 -24.88 14.18 8.45
CA THR A 178 -24.75 15.27 9.44
C THR A 178 -25.90 15.29 10.43
N MET A 179 -26.84 14.35 10.33
CA MET A 179 -27.98 14.26 11.22
C MET A 179 -27.56 13.76 12.62
N ASP A 180 -28.24 14.25 13.64
CA ASP A 180 -28.07 13.76 15.02
C ASP A 180 -28.73 12.38 15.17
N LEU A 181 -27.90 11.34 15.36
CA LEU A 181 -28.37 9.97 15.52
C LEU A 181 -29.25 9.76 16.74
N ASN A 182 -29.06 10.54 17.85
CA ASN A 182 -29.89 10.44 19.02
C ASN A 182 -31.31 10.99 18.71
N LYS A 183 -31.39 12.09 17.98
CA LYS A 183 -32.67 12.67 17.54
C LYS A 183 -33.42 11.72 16.61
N ILE A 184 -32.72 11.08 15.67
CA ILE A 184 -33.30 10.05 14.81
C ILE A 184 -33.85 8.88 15.63
N ALA A 185 -33.11 8.42 16.65
CA ALA A 185 -33.55 7.34 17.52
C ALA A 185 -34.82 7.71 18.32
N GLU A 186 -34.95 8.98 18.79
CA GLU A 186 -36.12 9.48 19.46
C GLU A 186 -37.34 9.61 18.54
N GLU A 187 -37.15 10.09 17.30
CA GLU A 187 -38.20 10.30 16.31
C GLU A 187 -38.64 9.00 15.61
N GLY A 188 -37.79 7.96 15.64
CA GLY A 188 -38.09 6.65 15.07
C GLY A 188 -38.12 6.61 13.53
N LYS A 189 -37.62 7.65 12.85
CA LYS A 189 -37.54 7.74 11.40
C LYS A 189 -36.35 8.54 10.90
N VAL A 190 -35.87 8.21 9.71
CA VAL A 190 -34.85 8.98 8.99
C VAL A 190 -35.53 9.85 7.95
N ASP A 191 -35.26 11.13 7.93
CA ASP A 191 -35.72 12.09 6.94
C ASP A 191 -34.52 12.73 6.23
N TYR A 192 -34.11 12.12 5.13
CA TYR A 192 -32.91 12.58 4.37
C TYR A 192 -33.07 13.98 3.75
N GLU A 193 -34.31 14.52 3.60
CA GLU A 193 -34.48 15.91 3.15
C GLU A 193 -33.90 16.94 4.13
N GLN A 194 -33.67 16.54 5.38
CA GLN A 194 -33.03 17.35 6.42
C GLN A 194 -31.50 17.14 6.47
N ASP A 195 -30.96 16.13 5.78
CA ASP A 195 -29.52 15.89 5.74
C ASP A 195 -28.81 16.81 4.73
N PHE A 196 -27.48 16.92 4.85
CA PHE A 196 -26.66 17.83 4.05
C PHE A 196 -26.87 17.65 2.54
N PHE A 197 -26.85 16.42 2.04
CA PHE A 197 -27.02 16.09 0.62
C PHE A 197 -28.48 15.84 0.22
N LYS A 198 -29.43 15.90 1.13
CA LYS A 198 -30.87 15.63 0.94
C LYS A 198 -31.17 14.26 0.34
N LYS A 199 -30.25 13.33 0.46
CA LYS A 199 -30.35 11.93 0.04
C LYS A 199 -29.32 11.09 0.79
N PRO A 200 -29.51 9.75 0.86
CA PRO A 200 -28.48 8.88 1.42
C PRO A 200 -27.20 8.94 0.58
N VAL A 201 -26.07 9.09 1.23
CA VAL A 201 -24.73 9.04 0.62
C VAL A 201 -23.78 8.26 1.51
N SER A 202 -22.73 7.73 0.89
CA SER A 202 -21.77 6.85 1.55
C SER A 202 -20.33 7.19 1.16
N LEU A 203 -19.36 6.64 1.90
CA LEU A 203 -17.97 6.64 1.46
C LEU A 203 -17.78 5.60 0.34
N THR A 204 -17.03 5.97 -0.68
CA THR A 204 -16.84 5.14 -1.88
C THR A 204 -16.06 3.85 -1.59
N VAL A 205 -16.43 2.77 -2.27
CA VAL A 205 -15.67 1.50 -2.30
C VAL A 205 -14.69 1.43 -3.48
N SER A 206 -14.80 2.34 -4.47
CA SER A 206 -13.96 2.42 -5.67
C SER A 206 -14.18 3.74 -6.40
N GLY A 207 -13.14 4.25 -7.05
CA GLY A 207 -13.23 5.39 -7.97
C GLY A 207 -13.56 5.02 -9.41
N GLN A 208 -13.75 3.73 -9.73
CA GLN A 208 -13.84 3.20 -11.09
C GLN A 208 -14.93 3.84 -11.92
N LEU A 209 -16.20 3.82 -11.47
CA LEU A 209 -17.31 4.30 -12.30
C LEU A 209 -17.15 5.78 -12.69
N ALA A 210 -16.69 6.61 -11.76
CA ALA A 210 -16.38 8.01 -12.06
C ALA A 210 -15.11 8.13 -12.94
N GLY A 211 -14.12 7.26 -12.74
CA GLY A 211 -12.89 7.18 -13.54
C GLY A 211 -13.19 6.86 -15.02
N GLU A 212 -14.08 5.92 -15.29
CA GLU A 212 -14.48 5.55 -16.66
C GLU A 212 -15.05 6.74 -17.45
N THR A 213 -15.71 7.71 -16.79
CA THR A 213 -16.19 8.92 -17.46
C THR A 213 -15.05 9.74 -18.04
N PHE A 214 -13.93 9.80 -17.33
CA PHE A 214 -12.72 10.49 -17.77
C PHE A 214 -11.94 9.67 -18.81
N ALA A 215 -11.91 8.35 -18.72
CA ALA A 215 -11.26 7.50 -19.71
C ALA A 215 -11.91 7.64 -21.08
N GLN A 216 -13.25 7.82 -21.15
CA GLN A 216 -14.00 8.10 -22.38
C GLN A 216 -13.71 9.48 -22.99
N ALA A 217 -12.93 10.33 -22.31
CA ALA A 217 -12.54 11.65 -22.81
C ALA A 217 -11.01 11.80 -22.95
N PHE A 218 -10.24 11.23 -22.03
CA PHE A 218 -8.76 11.36 -21.95
C PHE A 218 -8.02 10.12 -22.43
N ARG A 219 -8.73 9.05 -22.79
CA ARG A 219 -8.21 7.75 -23.22
C ARG A 219 -7.59 6.94 -22.09
N ASN A 220 -6.56 7.45 -21.42
CA ASN A 220 -5.84 6.76 -20.36
C ASN A 220 -5.86 7.60 -19.09
N ILE A 221 -6.47 7.07 -18.03
CA ILE A 221 -6.51 7.73 -16.73
C ILE A 221 -6.12 6.76 -15.62
N TYR A 222 -5.84 7.29 -14.46
CA TYR A 222 -5.77 6.50 -13.25
C TYR A 222 -6.27 7.29 -12.04
N THR A 223 -6.87 6.59 -11.09
CA THR A 223 -7.10 7.09 -9.74
C THR A 223 -6.01 6.58 -8.82
N PHE A 224 -5.73 7.31 -7.76
CA PHE A 224 -4.92 6.85 -6.63
C PHE A 224 -5.46 7.54 -5.39
N GLY A 225 -6.34 6.88 -4.68
CA GLY A 225 -7.08 7.49 -3.60
C GLY A 225 -7.62 6.49 -2.57
N PRO A 226 -8.09 7.01 -1.43
CA PRO A 226 -8.67 6.20 -0.37
C PRO A 226 -10.00 5.59 -0.81
N THR A 227 -10.22 4.36 -0.39
CA THR A 227 -11.46 3.60 -0.51
C THR A 227 -11.85 3.02 0.84
N PHE A 228 -13.14 2.75 1.02
CA PHE A 228 -13.69 2.40 2.30
C PHE A 228 -14.64 1.20 2.16
N ARG A 229 -14.46 0.19 3.02
CA ARG A 229 -15.35 -0.98 3.07
C ARG A 229 -15.73 -1.27 4.52
N ALA A 230 -17.02 -1.37 4.80
CA ALA A 230 -17.56 -1.60 6.14
C ALA A 230 -17.67 -3.10 6.48
N GLU A 231 -16.99 -3.96 5.75
CA GLU A 231 -16.99 -5.41 5.94
C GLU A 231 -16.52 -5.80 7.36
N ASP A 232 -17.28 -6.64 8.05
CA ASP A 232 -16.88 -7.20 9.34
C ASP A 232 -15.86 -8.34 9.14
N SER A 233 -14.65 -7.99 8.71
CA SER A 233 -13.58 -8.91 8.43
C SER A 233 -12.36 -8.66 9.31
N ASN A 234 -11.95 -9.66 10.09
CA ASN A 234 -10.81 -9.60 11.00
C ASN A 234 -9.54 -10.28 10.47
N THR A 235 -9.40 -10.42 9.15
CA THR A 235 -8.22 -11.04 8.55
C THR A 235 -6.99 -10.14 8.58
N THR A 236 -5.85 -10.67 8.23
CA THR A 236 -4.58 -9.91 8.11
C THR A 236 -4.51 -9.05 6.84
N ARG A 237 -5.50 -9.14 5.95
CA ARG A 237 -5.50 -8.51 4.62
C ARG A 237 -6.57 -7.45 4.45
N HIS A 238 -7.51 -7.31 5.42
CA HIS A 238 -8.62 -6.37 5.34
C HIS A 238 -8.43 -5.20 6.30
N ALA A 239 -8.72 -4.02 5.80
CA ALA A 239 -8.84 -2.78 6.54
C ALA A 239 -10.09 -2.04 6.04
N ALA A 240 -10.72 -1.26 6.91
CA ALA A 240 -11.92 -0.49 6.56
C ALA A 240 -11.60 0.75 5.70
N GLU A 241 -10.36 1.23 5.77
CA GLU A 241 -9.81 2.32 4.96
C GLU A 241 -8.47 1.87 4.38
N PHE A 242 -8.34 1.96 3.07
CA PHE A 242 -7.13 1.60 2.31
C PHE A 242 -7.08 2.41 1.01
N TRP A 243 -5.99 2.30 0.25
CA TRP A 243 -5.84 3.05 -0.99
C TRP A 243 -5.88 2.11 -2.20
N MET A 244 -6.58 2.56 -3.24
CA MET A 244 -6.63 1.86 -4.53
C MET A 244 -5.95 2.66 -5.63
N ILE A 245 -5.29 1.96 -6.52
CA ILE A 245 -4.81 2.47 -7.80
C ILE A 245 -5.67 1.84 -8.88
N GLU A 246 -6.41 2.65 -9.63
CA GLU A 246 -7.41 2.18 -10.58
C GLU A 246 -7.22 2.87 -11.92
N PRO A 247 -6.36 2.33 -12.82
CA PRO A 247 -6.27 2.79 -14.20
C PRO A 247 -7.48 2.34 -15.01
N GLU A 248 -7.91 3.20 -15.95
CA GLU A 248 -8.90 2.90 -16.97
C GLU A 248 -8.36 3.31 -18.34
N ILE A 249 -8.39 2.41 -19.31
CA ILE A 249 -7.81 2.57 -20.64
C ILE A 249 -8.90 2.36 -21.71
N ALA A 250 -9.15 3.37 -22.51
CA ALA A 250 -10.08 3.30 -23.63
C ALA A 250 -9.42 2.72 -24.89
N PHE A 251 -10.23 2.12 -25.77
CA PHE A 251 -9.81 1.39 -26.96
C PHE A 251 -8.94 0.17 -26.67
N ALA A 252 -9.08 -0.39 -25.49
CA ALA A 252 -8.30 -1.51 -24.96
C ALA A 252 -9.22 -2.69 -24.61
N ASP A 253 -8.67 -3.88 -24.68
CA ASP A 253 -9.32 -5.13 -24.28
C ASP A 253 -8.66 -5.73 -23.02
N LEU A 254 -9.08 -6.93 -22.62
CA LEU A 254 -8.55 -7.62 -21.45
C LEU A 254 -7.04 -7.93 -21.57
N GLU A 255 -6.57 -8.20 -22.79
CA GLU A 255 -5.15 -8.47 -23.04
C GLU A 255 -4.28 -7.23 -22.79
N ASP A 256 -4.74 -6.07 -23.30
CA ASP A 256 -4.06 -4.79 -23.07
C ASP A 256 -3.99 -4.44 -21.58
N ASP A 257 -5.06 -4.76 -20.84
CA ASP A 257 -5.16 -4.53 -19.38
C ASP A 257 -4.16 -5.42 -18.61
N MET A 258 -4.07 -6.71 -18.95
CA MET A 258 -3.09 -7.63 -18.37
C MET A 258 -1.65 -7.18 -18.64
N ILE A 259 -1.35 -6.71 -19.86
CA ILE A 259 -0.03 -6.19 -20.22
C ILE A 259 0.32 -4.97 -19.37
N LEU A 260 -0.60 -4.02 -19.20
CA LEU A 260 -0.40 -2.84 -18.37
C LEU A 260 -0.15 -3.23 -16.91
N ALA A 261 -0.94 -4.16 -16.37
CA ALA A 261 -0.80 -4.65 -14.99
C ALA A 261 0.56 -5.32 -14.74
N GLU A 262 1.00 -6.19 -15.66
CA GLU A 262 2.32 -6.83 -15.58
C GLU A 262 3.46 -5.80 -15.62
N GLN A 263 3.41 -4.86 -16.54
CA GLN A 263 4.40 -3.78 -16.66
C GLN A 263 4.46 -2.93 -15.40
N MET A 264 3.31 -2.58 -14.82
CA MET A 264 3.24 -1.77 -13.61
C MET A 264 3.86 -2.49 -12.40
N ILE A 265 3.52 -3.74 -12.16
CA ILE A 265 4.07 -4.52 -11.05
C ILE A 265 5.60 -4.64 -11.17
N LYS A 266 6.09 -5.00 -12.36
CA LYS A 266 7.55 -5.10 -12.60
C LYS A 266 8.25 -3.75 -12.41
N TYR A 267 7.65 -2.66 -12.88
CA TYR A 267 8.19 -1.32 -12.72
C TYR A 267 8.29 -0.90 -11.25
N ILE A 268 7.22 -1.09 -10.48
CA ILE A 268 7.20 -0.75 -9.04
C ILE A 268 8.28 -1.53 -8.28
N ILE A 269 8.39 -2.84 -8.51
CA ILE A 269 9.37 -3.69 -7.83
C ILE A 269 10.79 -3.24 -8.18
N ASN A 270 11.09 -3.04 -9.46
CA ASN A 270 12.41 -2.55 -9.91
C ASN A 270 12.75 -1.20 -9.27
N TYR A 271 11.78 -0.28 -9.27
CA TYR A 271 11.97 1.05 -8.68
C TYR A 271 12.34 0.97 -7.19
N VAL A 272 11.63 0.15 -6.43
CA VAL A 272 11.90 -0.02 -4.99
C VAL A 272 13.24 -0.72 -4.76
N MET A 273 13.59 -1.74 -5.56
CA MET A 273 14.89 -2.41 -5.48
C MET A 273 16.05 -1.45 -5.76
N GLU A 274 15.85 -0.45 -6.60
CA GLU A 274 16.88 0.57 -6.90
C GLU A 274 16.95 1.67 -5.82
N HIS A 275 15.81 2.10 -5.28
CA HIS A 275 15.72 3.34 -4.49
C HIS A 275 15.55 3.13 -2.97
N ALA A 276 15.34 1.88 -2.52
CA ALA A 276 15.15 1.50 -1.11
C ALA A 276 15.96 0.25 -0.72
N GLN A 277 17.22 0.19 -1.15
CA GLN A 277 18.09 -0.98 -0.98
C GLN A 277 18.31 -1.34 0.49
N GLU A 278 18.57 -0.35 1.33
CA GLU A 278 18.86 -0.54 2.75
C GLU A 278 17.62 -1.10 3.47
N GLU A 279 16.45 -0.55 3.17
CA GLU A 279 15.18 -0.99 3.72
C GLU A 279 14.84 -2.42 3.28
N LEU A 280 15.02 -2.74 2.00
CA LEU A 280 14.80 -4.09 1.50
C LEU A 280 15.77 -5.12 2.07
N GLN A 281 17.03 -4.78 2.26
CA GLN A 281 18.00 -5.63 2.95
C GLN A 281 17.59 -5.87 4.41
N PHE A 282 17.09 -4.85 5.08
CA PHE A 282 16.55 -4.98 6.43
C PHE A 282 15.37 -5.96 6.46
N PHE A 283 14.39 -5.83 5.55
CA PHE A 283 13.26 -6.75 5.48
C PHE A 283 13.68 -8.17 5.16
N ASN A 284 14.57 -8.34 4.17
CA ASN A 284 15.09 -9.67 3.80
C ASN A 284 15.82 -10.35 4.95
N LYS A 285 16.50 -9.60 5.82
CA LYS A 285 17.23 -10.14 6.95
C LYS A 285 16.35 -10.44 8.17
N PHE A 286 15.37 -9.59 8.46
CA PHE A 286 14.68 -9.59 9.76
C PHE A 286 13.18 -9.93 9.68
N VAL A 287 12.56 -9.85 8.49
CA VAL A 287 11.12 -10.06 8.28
C VAL A 287 10.87 -11.28 7.42
N ASP A 288 11.41 -11.31 6.20
CA ASP A 288 11.20 -12.39 5.23
C ASP A 288 12.50 -12.70 4.48
N LYS A 289 13.18 -13.77 4.88
CA LYS A 289 14.48 -14.17 4.33
C LYS A 289 14.50 -14.50 2.83
N GLY A 290 13.33 -14.74 2.24
CA GLY A 290 13.16 -15.01 0.81
C GLY A 290 12.71 -13.80 0.00
N LEU A 291 12.59 -12.63 0.62
CA LEU A 291 12.00 -11.44 -0.01
C LEU A 291 12.70 -11.04 -1.32
N LEU A 292 14.00 -10.82 -1.28
CA LEU A 292 14.75 -10.36 -2.46
C LEU A 292 14.76 -11.38 -3.59
N GLU A 293 14.85 -12.66 -3.27
CA GLU A 293 14.76 -13.75 -4.25
C GLU A 293 13.40 -13.74 -4.94
N ARG A 294 12.30 -13.64 -4.15
CA ARG A 294 10.93 -13.57 -4.67
C ARG A 294 10.72 -12.34 -5.55
N LEU A 295 11.15 -11.15 -5.12
CA LEU A 295 10.99 -9.93 -5.92
C LEU A 295 11.77 -10.01 -7.24
N ASN A 296 13.01 -10.49 -7.22
CA ASN A 296 13.81 -10.72 -8.44
C ASN A 296 13.15 -11.74 -9.37
N HIS A 297 12.59 -12.81 -8.81
CA HIS A 297 11.90 -13.83 -9.62
C HIS A 297 10.68 -13.24 -10.32
N VAL A 298 9.87 -12.44 -9.66
CA VAL A 298 8.69 -11.77 -10.26
C VAL A 298 9.10 -10.87 -11.41
N VAL A 299 10.13 -10.03 -11.22
CA VAL A 299 10.59 -9.11 -12.27
C VAL A 299 11.12 -9.83 -13.50
N SER A 300 11.83 -10.95 -13.30
CA SER A 300 12.46 -11.73 -14.39
C SER A 300 11.53 -12.74 -15.07
N SER A 301 10.36 -13.02 -14.47
CA SER A 301 9.41 -14.01 -15.01
C SER A 301 8.44 -13.38 -15.99
N ASP A 302 8.06 -14.11 -17.02
CA ASP A 302 6.83 -13.85 -17.76
C ASP A 302 5.64 -14.33 -16.92
N PHE A 303 4.59 -13.55 -16.83
CA PHE A 303 3.43 -13.93 -16.03
C PHE A 303 2.62 -15.01 -16.74
N GLY A 304 2.20 -16.02 -15.98
CA GLY A 304 1.35 -17.09 -16.48
C GLY A 304 -0.06 -16.58 -16.80
N ARG A 305 -0.79 -17.32 -17.63
CA ARG A 305 -2.18 -17.06 -17.97
C ARG A 305 -2.96 -18.36 -17.93
N VAL A 306 -4.12 -18.35 -17.34
CA VAL A 306 -5.00 -19.49 -17.23
C VAL A 306 -6.44 -19.01 -17.08
N THR A 307 -7.41 -19.67 -17.74
CA THR A 307 -8.81 -19.36 -17.48
C THR A 307 -9.24 -19.90 -16.12
N TYR A 308 -10.26 -19.29 -15.50
CA TYR A 308 -10.83 -19.76 -14.25
C TYR A 308 -11.26 -21.24 -14.36
N THR A 309 -11.88 -21.60 -15.48
CA THR A 309 -12.32 -23.00 -15.71
C THR A 309 -11.15 -23.98 -15.73
N GLU A 310 -10.02 -23.61 -16.34
CA GLU A 310 -8.81 -24.45 -16.33
C GLU A 310 -8.14 -24.46 -14.95
N ALA A 311 -8.08 -23.29 -14.28
CA ALA A 311 -7.53 -23.19 -12.94
C ALA A 311 -8.30 -24.10 -11.95
N VAL A 312 -9.63 -24.08 -11.98
CA VAL A 312 -10.48 -24.98 -11.17
C VAL A 312 -10.15 -26.45 -11.46
N LYS A 313 -10.07 -26.86 -12.74
CA LYS A 313 -9.70 -28.24 -13.11
C LYS A 313 -8.31 -28.66 -12.61
N LEU A 314 -7.36 -27.72 -12.54
CA LEU A 314 -6.04 -27.98 -11.98
C LEU A 314 -6.11 -28.16 -10.46
N LEU A 315 -6.84 -27.29 -9.78
CA LEU A 315 -6.99 -27.30 -8.32
C LEU A 315 -7.82 -28.49 -7.82
N GLU A 316 -8.88 -28.91 -8.53
CA GLU A 316 -9.72 -30.06 -8.17
C GLU A 316 -8.92 -31.35 -8.01
N LYS A 317 -7.82 -31.51 -8.72
CA LYS A 317 -6.91 -32.66 -8.58
C LYS A 317 -6.20 -32.73 -7.23
N HIS A 318 -6.21 -31.60 -6.49
CA HIS A 318 -5.55 -31.41 -5.21
C HIS A 318 -6.53 -31.04 -4.09
N ASN A 319 -7.82 -31.27 -4.30
CA ASN A 319 -8.86 -30.91 -3.35
C ASN A 319 -8.62 -31.50 -1.94
N ASP A 320 -7.94 -32.63 -1.83
CA ASP A 320 -7.62 -33.24 -0.53
C ASP A 320 -6.64 -32.42 0.31
N GLU A 321 -5.87 -31.51 -0.33
CA GLU A 321 -4.90 -30.64 0.33
C GLU A 321 -5.51 -29.34 0.84
N PHE A 322 -6.77 -29.00 0.44
CA PHE A 322 -7.42 -27.72 0.76
C PHE A 322 -8.39 -27.85 1.93
N GLU A 323 -8.44 -26.79 2.76
CA GLU A 323 -9.47 -26.63 3.78
C GLU A 323 -10.83 -26.38 3.11
N TYR A 324 -10.87 -25.48 2.13
CA TYR A 324 -12.07 -25.18 1.33
C TYR A 324 -11.99 -25.92 -0.01
N LYS A 325 -12.94 -26.84 -0.25
CA LYS A 325 -12.95 -27.59 -1.50
C LYS A 325 -13.29 -26.68 -2.68
N VAL A 326 -12.50 -26.77 -3.74
CA VAL A 326 -12.74 -26.00 -4.95
C VAL A 326 -13.72 -26.74 -5.87
N SER A 327 -14.62 -25.98 -6.48
CA SER A 327 -15.49 -26.42 -7.56
C SER A 327 -15.83 -25.24 -8.46
N TRP A 328 -16.30 -25.48 -9.68
CA TRP A 328 -16.63 -24.41 -10.59
C TRP A 328 -17.78 -23.54 -10.04
N GLY A 329 -17.63 -22.22 -10.11
CA GLY A 329 -18.62 -21.23 -9.66
C GLY A 329 -18.38 -20.67 -8.27
N ILE A 330 -17.34 -21.09 -7.54
CA ILE A 330 -16.98 -20.51 -6.22
C ILE A 330 -15.91 -19.45 -6.35
N ASP A 331 -15.86 -18.53 -5.39
CA ASP A 331 -14.71 -17.64 -5.22
C ASP A 331 -13.48 -18.44 -4.77
N LEU A 332 -12.35 -18.24 -5.47
CA LEU A 332 -11.09 -18.85 -5.08
C LEU A 332 -10.61 -18.26 -3.75
N GLN A 333 -10.32 -19.14 -2.81
CA GLN A 333 -9.75 -18.73 -1.53
C GLN A 333 -8.24 -18.53 -1.65
N THR A 334 -7.65 -17.79 -0.74
CA THR A 334 -6.20 -17.54 -0.69
C THR A 334 -5.34 -18.80 -0.82
N GLU A 335 -5.76 -19.92 -0.25
CA GLU A 335 -5.03 -21.18 -0.37
C GLU A 335 -4.98 -21.68 -1.82
N HIS A 336 -6.09 -21.53 -2.58
CA HIS A 336 -6.18 -21.89 -3.99
C HIS A 336 -5.28 -20.98 -4.85
N GLU A 337 -5.34 -19.68 -4.64
CA GLU A 337 -4.54 -18.67 -5.34
C GLU A 337 -3.04 -18.90 -5.15
N ARG A 338 -2.64 -19.15 -3.90
CA ARG A 338 -1.25 -19.47 -3.57
C ARG A 338 -0.81 -20.80 -4.15
N TYR A 339 -1.68 -21.80 -4.16
CA TYR A 339 -1.37 -23.09 -4.78
C TYR A 339 -1.09 -22.95 -6.27
N LEU A 340 -1.90 -22.16 -6.99
CA LEU A 340 -1.65 -21.85 -8.41
C LEU A 340 -0.28 -21.21 -8.60
N THR A 341 0.04 -20.16 -7.84
CA THR A 341 1.27 -19.39 -8.02
C THR A 341 2.53 -20.07 -7.48
N GLU A 342 2.42 -20.83 -6.38
CA GLU A 342 3.60 -21.40 -5.68
C GLU A 342 3.87 -22.86 -6.06
N LYS A 343 2.85 -23.63 -6.43
CA LYS A 343 2.98 -25.06 -6.71
C LYS A 343 2.86 -25.40 -8.20
N ILE A 344 1.83 -24.86 -8.87
CA ILE A 344 1.54 -25.19 -10.26
C ILE A 344 2.39 -24.36 -11.22
N PHE A 345 2.23 -23.04 -11.22
CA PHE A 345 2.90 -22.16 -12.18
C PHE A 345 4.28 -21.69 -11.71
N LYS A 346 4.53 -21.64 -10.41
CA LYS A 346 5.76 -21.17 -9.74
C LYS A 346 6.18 -19.76 -10.18
N ARG A 347 5.21 -18.90 -10.49
CA ARG A 347 5.36 -17.52 -10.94
C ARG A 347 4.03 -16.77 -10.80
N PRO A 348 3.99 -15.44 -10.96
CA PRO A 348 2.73 -14.71 -11.05
C PRO A 348 1.85 -15.24 -12.18
N VAL A 349 0.53 -15.24 -11.96
CA VAL A 349 -0.46 -15.81 -12.89
C VAL A 349 -1.67 -14.91 -12.99
N PHE A 350 -2.09 -14.60 -14.20
CA PHE A 350 -3.43 -14.08 -14.48
C PHE A 350 -4.42 -15.24 -14.57
N VAL A 351 -5.49 -15.15 -13.78
CA VAL A 351 -6.67 -16.00 -13.92
C VAL A 351 -7.75 -15.17 -14.60
N THR A 352 -8.33 -15.66 -15.69
CA THR A 352 -9.28 -14.92 -16.52
C THR A 352 -10.61 -15.65 -16.68
N ASP A 353 -11.61 -14.96 -17.23
CA ASP A 353 -12.88 -15.54 -17.63
C ASP A 353 -13.63 -16.23 -16.50
N TYR A 354 -13.91 -15.46 -15.47
CA TYR A 354 -14.62 -15.91 -14.27
C TYR A 354 -16.14 -16.08 -14.51
N PRO A 355 -16.79 -16.96 -13.74
CA PRO A 355 -18.27 -17.04 -13.76
C PRO A 355 -18.90 -15.66 -13.45
N LYS A 356 -19.93 -15.29 -14.21
CA LYS A 356 -20.60 -14.00 -14.06
C LYS A 356 -21.25 -13.80 -12.68
N GLU A 357 -21.64 -14.89 -12.02
CA GLU A 357 -22.34 -14.86 -10.75
C GLU A 357 -21.47 -14.35 -9.59
N ILE A 358 -20.15 -14.47 -9.72
CA ILE A 358 -19.18 -14.08 -8.67
C ILE A 358 -18.39 -12.82 -9.03
N LYS A 359 -18.80 -12.10 -10.08
CA LYS A 359 -18.13 -10.87 -10.54
C LYS A 359 -19.13 -9.73 -10.73
N ALA A 360 -18.63 -8.50 -10.72
CA ALA A 360 -19.42 -7.27 -10.75
C ALA A 360 -20.18 -7.08 -12.07
N PHE A 361 -21.23 -6.27 -12.02
CA PHE A 361 -22.19 -6.06 -13.11
C PHE A 361 -21.60 -5.42 -14.36
N TYR A 362 -20.56 -4.62 -14.22
CA TYR A 362 -19.96 -3.82 -15.30
C TYR A 362 -18.96 -4.60 -16.16
N MET A 363 -18.67 -5.85 -15.81
CA MET A 363 -17.69 -6.65 -16.55
C MET A 363 -18.29 -7.20 -17.84
N LYS A 364 -17.49 -7.16 -18.91
CA LYS A 364 -17.93 -7.59 -20.24
C LYS A 364 -18.32 -9.06 -20.27
N MET A 365 -19.54 -9.34 -20.73
CA MET A 365 -20.03 -10.71 -20.92
C MET A 365 -19.29 -11.38 -22.10
N ASN A 366 -18.74 -12.57 -21.87
CA ASN A 366 -18.14 -13.41 -22.90
C ASN A 366 -19.23 -14.04 -23.80
N GLU A 367 -18.84 -14.55 -24.96
CA GLU A 367 -19.75 -15.14 -25.95
C GLU A 367 -20.51 -16.37 -25.42
N ASP A 368 -19.96 -17.04 -24.40
CA ASP A 368 -20.60 -18.19 -23.75
C ASP A 368 -21.82 -17.84 -22.87
N ASN A 369 -22.03 -16.55 -22.58
CA ASN A 369 -23.07 -16.02 -21.70
C ASN A 369 -23.02 -16.58 -20.25
N LYS A 370 -21.90 -17.16 -19.84
CA LYS A 370 -21.66 -17.76 -18.50
C LYS A 370 -20.50 -17.09 -17.79
N THR A 371 -19.51 -16.65 -18.53
CA THR A 371 -18.31 -16.04 -18.00
C THR A 371 -18.20 -14.57 -18.41
N VAL A 372 -17.38 -13.82 -17.69
CA VAL A 372 -17.07 -12.42 -17.98
C VAL A 372 -15.58 -12.25 -18.18
N ALA A 373 -15.19 -11.28 -19.00
CA ALA A 373 -13.80 -10.91 -19.29
C ALA A 373 -13.16 -10.22 -18.09
N ALA A 374 -13.14 -10.92 -16.96
CA ALA A 374 -12.45 -10.52 -15.73
C ALA A 374 -11.03 -11.06 -15.72
N MET A 375 -10.16 -10.43 -14.96
CA MET A 375 -8.83 -10.94 -14.61
C MET A 375 -8.52 -10.68 -13.14
N ASP A 376 -7.87 -11.66 -12.49
CA ASP A 376 -7.19 -11.46 -11.23
C ASP A 376 -5.70 -11.80 -11.41
N LEU A 377 -4.80 -10.89 -11.02
CA LEU A 377 -3.38 -11.17 -10.95
C LEU A 377 -3.03 -11.74 -9.60
N LEU A 378 -2.59 -12.98 -9.60
CA LEU A 378 -2.13 -13.69 -8.41
C LEU A 378 -0.60 -13.68 -8.34
N VAL A 379 -0.06 -13.40 -7.16
CA VAL A 379 1.39 -13.43 -6.91
C VAL A 379 1.76 -14.38 -5.76
N PRO A 380 2.94 -15.02 -5.80
CA PRO A 380 3.40 -15.90 -4.73
C PRO A 380 3.43 -15.19 -3.37
N GLY A 381 2.99 -15.84 -2.32
CA GLY A 381 3.00 -15.32 -0.94
C GLY A 381 1.78 -14.49 -0.54
N ILE A 382 1.10 -13.86 -1.47
CA ILE A 382 -0.09 -13.03 -1.20
C ILE A 382 -1.37 -13.62 -1.81
N GLY A 383 -1.33 -14.15 -3.03
CA GLY A 383 -2.49 -14.46 -3.85
C GLY A 383 -2.88 -13.25 -4.68
N GLU A 384 -4.17 -12.92 -4.76
CA GLU A 384 -4.66 -11.77 -5.52
C GLU A 384 -4.05 -10.44 -5.05
N ILE A 385 -3.46 -9.70 -5.99
CA ILE A 385 -2.91 -8.35 -5.79
C ILE A 385 -3.60 -7.32 -6.68
N ILE A 386 -4.09 -7.72 -7.84
CA ILE A 386 -4.86 -6.92 -8.80
C ILE A 386 -6.11 -7.70 -9.19
N GLY A 387 -7.25 -7.01 -9.22
CA GLY A 387 -8.49 -7.46 -9.87
C GLY A 387 -8.90 -6.47 -10.94
N GLY A 388 -9.33 -6.94 -12.11
CA GLY A 388 -9.70 -6.08 -13.23
C GLY A 388 -10.62 -6.74 -14.23
N SER A 389 -10.98 -6.02 -15.28
CA SER A 389 -11.79 -6.55 -16.38
C SER A 389 -11.78 -5.66 -17.61
N GLN A 390 -12.10 -6.23 -18.74
CA GLN A 390 -12.72 -5.46 -19.81
C GLN A 390 -14.13 -5.06 -19.36
N ARG A 391 -14.53 -3.81 -19.64
CA ARG A 391 -15.83 -3.28 -19.24
C ARG A 391 -16.89 -3.60 -20.31
N GLU A 392 -18.14 -3.81 -19.89
CA GLU A 392 -19.25 -3.99 -20.85
C GLU A 392 -19.48 -2.68 -21.60
N ASP A 393 -19.33 -2.73 -22.90
CA ASP A 393 -19.48 -1.61 -23.83
C ASP A 393 -20.80 -1.64 -24.61
N ASP A 394 -21.58 -2.71 -24.48
CA ASP A 394 -22.92 -2.83 -25.04
C ASP A 394 -23.97 -2.35 -24.03
N LEU A 395 -24.73 -1.32 -24.40
CA LEU A 395 -25.75 -0.71 -23.55
C LEU A 395 -26.82 -1.73 -23.12
N VAL A 396 -27.33 -2.53 -24.06
CA VAL A 396 -28.42 -3.46 -23.79
C VAL A 396 -27.99 -4.55 -22.82
N LYS A 397 -26.81 -5.12 -23.04
CA LYS A 397 -26.25 -6.13 -22.12
C LYS A 397 -26.01 -5.57 -20.73
N LEU A 398 -25.54 -4.33 -20.61
CA LEU A 398 -25.31 -3.69 -19.33
C LEU A 398 -26.63 -3.43 -18.58
N GLU A 399 -27.67 -2.93 -19.29
CA GLU A 399 -29.01 -2.75 -18.71
C GLU A 399 -29.62 -4.08 -18.25
N GLU A 400 -29.52 -5.13 -19.08
CA GLU A 400 -29.97 -6.48 -18.72
C GLU A 400 -29.26 -7.00 -17.46
N ARG A 401 -27.95 -6.77 -17.35
CA ARG A 401 -27.18 -7.22 -16.17
C ARG A 401 -27.54 -6.47 -14.92
N ILE A 402 -27.75 -5.14 -14.99
CA ILE A 402 -28.23 -4.30 -13.89
C ILE A 402 -29.60 -4.81 -13.41
N ALA A 403 -30.52 -5.10 -14.34
CA ALA A 403 -31.84 -5.62 -14.02
C ALA A 403 -31.79 -7.05 -13.42
N GLU A 404 -30.91 -7.94 -13.95
CA GLU A 404 -30.72 -9.31 -13.44
C GLU A 404 -30.29 -9.30 -11.96
N LEU A 405 -29.49 -8.32 -11.55
CA LEU A 405 -29.03 -8.14 -10.18
C LEU A 405 -30.02 -7.39 -9.27
N GLY A 406 -31.18 -6.98 -9.81
CA GLY A 406 -32.20 -6.24 -9.06
C GLY A 406 -31.79 -4.79 -8.72
N MET A 407 -30.78 -4.27 -9.39
CA MET A 407 -30.33 -2.88 -9.26
C MET A 407 -31.26 -1.95 -10.06
N LYS A 408 -31.29 -0.66 -9.69
CA LYS A 408 -32.12 0.33 -10.36
C LYS A 408 -31.33 1.04 -11.44
N PRO A 409 -31.69 0.95 -12.73
CA PRO A 409 -30.97 1.63 -13.80
C PRO A 409 -30.86 3.14 -13.60
N GLU A 410 -31.87 3.77 -12.97
CA GLU A 410 -31.91 5.21 -12.71
C GLU A 410 -30.75 5.68 -11.78
N ASP A 411 -30.26 4.80 -10.94
CA ASP A 411 -29.12 5.11 -10.06
C ASP A 411 -27.79 5.13 -10.84
N TYR A 412 -27.78 4.59 -12.08
CA TYR A 412 -26.62 4.44 -12.97
C TYR A 412 -26.78 5.18 -14.31
N ASP A 413 -27.72 6.10 -14.45
CA ASP A 413 -27.98 6.85 -15.70
C ASP A 413 -26.70 7.44 -16.30
N PHE A 414 -25.86 8.09 -15.49
CA PHE A 414 -24.60 8.68 -15.94
C PHE A 414 -23.63 7.63 -16.50
N TYR A 415 -23.66 6.43 -15.98
CA TYR A 415 -22.77 5.33 -16.38
C TYR A 415 -23.30 4.66 -17.67
N LEU A 416 -24.63 4.51 -17.80
CA LEU A 416 -25.30 4.05 -19.01
C LEU A 416 -25.11 5.04 -20.17
N ASP A 417 -25.10 6.35 -19.90
CA ASP A 417 -24.85 7.38 -20.91
C ASP A 417 -23.48 7.21 -21.58
N LEU A 418 -22.46 6.66 -20.91
CA LEU A 418 -21.17 6.35 -21.52
C LEU A 418 -21.28 5.30 -22.64
N ARG A 419 -22.27 4.40 -22.58
CA ARG A 419 -22.54 3.40 -23.63
C ARG A 419 -23.42 3.95 -24.73
N LYS A 420 -24.23 4.93 -24.42
CA LYS A 420 -25.14 5.58 -25.35
C LYS A 420 -24.44 6.63 -26.22
N TYR A 421 -23.50 7.37 -25.68
CA TYR A 421 -22.88 8.52 -26.32
C TYR A 421 -21.40 8.22 -26.68
N GLY A 422 -21.19 7.41 -27.72
CA GLY A 422 -19.86 7.14 -28.27
C GLY A 422 -19.10 6.08 -27.52
N SER A 423 -19.76 4.99 -27.16
CA SER A 423 -19.16 3.83 -26.48
C SER A 423 -17.94 3.30 -27.23
N THR A 424 -16.95 2.89 -26.48
CA THR A 424 -15.80 2.14 -27.01
C THR A 424 -15.41 1.03 -26.05
N ARG A 425 -14.78 -0.02 -26.58
CA ARG A 425 -14.14 -1.01 -25.70
C ARG A 425 -13.15 -0.33 -24.76
N HIS A 426 -13.17 -0.70 -23.51
CA HIS A 426 -12.26 -0.19 -22.51
C HIS A 426 -12.08 -1.20 -21.37
N ALA A 427 -10.99 -1.08 -20.66
CA ALA A 427 -10.62 -2.02 -19.62
C ALA A 427 -9.91 -1.27 -18.49
N GLY A 428 -9.84 -1.90 -17.33
CA GLY A 428 -9.15 -1.33 -16.19
C GLY A 428 -9.08 -2.32 -15.04
N PHE A 429 -8.25 -1.99 -14.06
CA PHE A 429 -8.04 -2.83 -12.90
C PHE A 429 -7.87 -2.02 -11.61
N GLY A 430 -7.96 -2.69 -10.47
CA GLY A 430 -7.66 -2.14 -9.16
C GLY A 430 -6.44 -2.84 -8.54
N LEU A 431 -5.41 -2.07 -8.18
CA LEU A 431 -4.32 -2.52 -7.33
C LEU A 431 -4.53 -2.02 -5.90
N GLY A 432 -4.63 -2.93 -4.94
CA GLY A 432 -4.59 -2.57 -3.52
C GLY A 432 -3.20 -2.07 -3.12
N PHE A 433 -3.10 -0.78 -2.78
CA PHE A 433 -1.80 -0.17 -2.45
C PHE A 433 -1.12 -0.86 -1.26
N GLU A 434 -1.87 -1.13 -0.22
CA GLU A 434 -1.36 -1.81 0.97
C GLU A 434 -0.90 -3.23 0.68
N ARG A 435 -1.62 -3.97 -0.18
CA ARG A 435 -1.18 -5.31 -0.61
C ARG A 435 0.16 -5.24 -1.36
N MET A 436 0.35 -4.21 -2.20
CA MET A 436 1.63 -3.98 -2.86
C MET A 436 2.75 -3.66 -1.87
N VAL A 437 2.49 -2.83 -0.85
CA VAL A 437 3.47 -2.54 0.21
C VAL A 437 3.79 -3.79 1.02
N MET A 438 2.80 -4.60 1.41
CA MET A 438 3.00 -5.89 2.08
C MET A 438 3.88 -6.80 1.22
N TYR A 439 3.61 -6.87 -0.07
CA TYR A 439 4.35 -7.71 -1.00
C TYR A 439 5.82 -7.30 -1.11
N ALA A 440 6.08 -6.02 -1.26
CA ALA A 440 7.44 -5.47 -1.40
C ALA A 440 8.25 -5.50 -0.09
N THR A 441 7.61 -5.62 1.08
CA THR A 441 8.28 -5.59 2.39
C THR A 441 8.31 -6.94 3.11
N GLY A 442 7.49 -7.89 2.69
CA GLY A 442 7.28 -9.15 3.40
C GLY A 442 6.48 -9.01 4.70
N ILE A 443 5.92 -7.85 4.98
CA ILE A 443 5.05 -7.62 6.15
C ILE A 443 3.73 -8.40 5.97
N ALA A 444 3.40 -9.23 6.93
CA ALA A 444 2.29 -10.17 6.83
C ALA A 444 0.91 -9.59 7.18
N ASN A 445 0.84 -8.39 7.76
CA ASN A 445 -0.41 -7.81 8.23
C ASN A 445 -0.60 -6.39 7.71
N ILE A 446 -1.73 -6.14 7.07
CA ILE A 446 -2.09 -4.84 6.47
C ILE A 446 -2.05 -3.68 7.49
N ARG A 447 -2.36 -3.96 8.77
CA ARG A 447 -2.29 -2.98 9.86
C ARG A 447 -0.88 -2.42 10.09
N ASP A 448 0.13 -3.11 9.60
CA ASP A 448 1.53 -2.73 9.79
C ASP A 448 2.14 -2.02 8.58
N VAL A 449 1.35 -1.81 7.53
CA VAL A 449 1.75 -1.00 6.36
C VAL A 449 0.89 0.27 6.20
N ILE A 450 -0.08 0.48 7.08
CA ILE A 450 -0.93 1.68 7.17
C ILE A 450 -0.46 2.52 8.36
N PRO A 451 -0.27 3.84 8.24
CA PRO A 451 0.14 4.70 9.35
C PRO A 451 -0.77 4.60 10.58
N TYR A 452 -2.07 4.75 10.39
CA TYR A 452 -3.13 4.64 11.39
C TYR A 452 -4.24 3.73 10.87
N PRO A 453 -4.14 2.40 11.06
CA PRO A 453 -5.07 1.45 10.47
C PRO A 453 -6.49 1.60 11.06
N ARG A 454 -7.49 1.58 10.18
CA ARG A 454 -8.91 1.52 10.51
C ARG A 454 -9.39 0.09 10.27
N THR A 455 -9.86 -0.56 11.32
CA THR A 455 -10.37 -1.93 11.25
C THR A 455 -11.53 -2.08 12.22
N VAL A 456 -12.27 -3.17 12.13
CA VAL A 456 -13.40 -3.47 13.03
C VAL A 456 -13.01 -3.20 14.50
N GLY A 457 -13.80 -2.38 15.17
CA GLY A 457 -13.60 -2.01 16.58
C GLY A 457 -12.37 -1.16 16.89
N LYS A 458 -11.62 -0.68 15.87
CA LYS A 458 -10.37 0.09 16.07
C LYS A 458 -10.33 1.33 15.18
N CYS A 459 -10.46 2.48 15.82
CA CYS A 459 -10.35 3.81 15.22
C CYS A 459 -9.68 4.77 16.22
N GLN A 460 -8.43 4.45 16.61
CA GLN A 460 -7.64 5.29 17.52
C GLN A 460 -6.90 6.37 16.73
N TYR A 461 -6.84 7.57 17.29
CA TYR A 461 -6.23 8.81 16.75
C TYR A 461 -7.02 9.45 15.60
#